data_0552f5af9a3a09806134de017e665e02
#
_entry.id   0552f5af9a3a09806134de017e665e02
#
_cell.length_a   1.000
_cell.length_b   1.000
_cell.length_c   1.000
_cell.angle_alpha   90.00
_cell.angle_beta   90.00
_cell.angle_gamma   90.00
#
_symmetry.space_group_name_H-M   'P 1'
#
loop_
_entity.id
_entity.type
_entity.pdbx_description
1 polymer ?
#
loop_
_entity_poly.entity_id
_entity_poly.type
_entity_poly.pdbx_seq_one_letter_code
_entity_poly.pdbx_strand_id
1 'polypeptide(L)'
;MKRLKLFPKTFLVSIGLFAALIILVHALVYTLMPQFYLQQKEREAADNLTALSTELRGKSTEDIRRTSQEFAQMKNVNITLTIDGRDQYFQGFQSINIVTDSGKSVDTSVVKIADGQTVDPRSVILRQGSVADNQGRSITVKLLADVAPVTQAKLATLHVLPYTMLGSLLVALVFSYIYSRFVTRPIRQMAAVTTTMQRLEKDARCPVSSSDEIGVLGRNINELYQNLWQTIR
;
A
#
# COMPACT_ATOMS: atom_id res chain seq x y z
N MET A 1 32.60 22.90 18.18
CA MET A 1 31.90 21.77 17.54
C MET A 1 32.92 20.74 17.11
N LYS A 2 32.94 19.55 17.74
CA LYS A 2 33.85 18.44 17.35
C LYS A 2 33.46 18.01 15.93
N ARG A 3 34.38 18.19 14.95
CA ARG A 3 34.16 17.69 13.58
C ARG A 3 34.07 16.15 13.65
N LEU A 4 32.87 15.62 13.43
CA LEU A 4 32.66 14.18 13.28
C LEU A 4 33.59 13.68 12.16
N LYS A 5 34.33 12.60 12.44
CA LYS A 5 35.17 11.95 11.42
C LYS A 5 34.28 11.51 10.25
N LEU A 6 34.80 11.46 9.04
CA LEU A 6 34.04 11.18 7.80
C LEU A 6 33.15 9.93 7.90
N PHE A 7 33.66 8.87 8.51
CA PHE A 7 32.95 7.59 8.70
C PHE A 7 31.61 7.76 9.47
N PRO A 8 31.58 8.32 10.70
CA PRO A 8 30.32 8.49 11.41
C PRO A 8 29.38 9.49 10.73
N LYS A 9 29.92 10.47 9.98
CA LYS A 9 29.10 11.43 9.24
C LYS A 9 28.36 10.75 8.07
N THR A 10 29.06 9.98 7.24
CA THR A 10 28.46 9.25 6.11
C THR A 10 27.50 8.17 6.59
N PHE A 11 27.84 7.46 7.66
CA PHE A 11 26.99 6.46 8.29
C PHE A 11 25.67 7.07 8.79
N LEU A 12 25.74 8.20 9.53
CA LEU A 12 24.54 8.91 10.01
C LEU A 12 23.68 9.46 8.87
N VAL A 13 24.31 10.01 7.82
CA VAL A 13 23.57 10.51 6.65
C VAL A 13 22.87 9.36 5.93
N SER A 14 23.55 8.21 5.74
CA SER A 14 22.92 7.03 5.12
C SER A 14 21.75 6.50 5.93
N ILE A 15 21.91 6.35 7.26
CA ILE A 15 20.81 5.93 8.14
C ILE A 15 19.65 6.93 8.06
N GLY A 16 19.93 8.23 8.12
CA GLY A 16 18.91 9.27 8.03
C GLY A 16 18.13 9.20 6.72
N LEU A 17 18.81 8.98 5.61
CA LEU A 17 18.20 8.84 4.28
C LEU A 17 17.33 7.57 4.19
N PHE A 18 17.81 6.44 4.68
CA PHE A 18 17.03 5.20 4.73
C PHE A 18 15.82 5.34 5.66
N ALA A 19 15.99 5.95 6.84
CA ALA A 19 14.88 6.19 7.76
C ALA A 19 13.81 7.08 7.13
N ALA A 20 14.21 8.16 6.45
CA ALA A 20 13.29 9.03 5.73
C ALA A 20 12.54 8.29 4.61
N LEU A 21 13.23 7.44 3.86
CA LEU A 21 12.61 6.60 2.82
C LEU A 21 11.60 5.61 3.42
N ILE A 22 11.94 4.97 4.53
CA ILE A 22 11.06 4.04 5.24
C ILE A 22 9.79 4.76 5.69
N ILE A 23 9.93 5.93 6.32
CA ILE A 23 8.80 6.74 6.78
C ILE A 23 7.93 7.15 5.58
N LEU A 24 8.54 7.59 4.48
CA LEU A 24 7.84 7.99 3.27
C LEU A 24 7.00 6.84 2.69
N VAL A 25 7.59 5.65 2.54
CA VAL A 25 6.91 4.47 2.01
C VAL A 25 5.74 4.06 2.91
N HIS A 26 5.94 4.04 4.24
CA HIS A 26 4.87 3.69 5.18
C HIS A 26 3.75 4.72 5.20
N ALA A 27 4.07 6.01 5.11
CA ALA A 27 3.08 7.08 4.98
C ALA A 27 2.27 6.93 3.68
N LEU A 28 2.93 6.59 2.58
CA LEU A 28 2.30 6.37 1.28
C LEU A 28 1.38 5.14 1.31
N VAL A 29 1.81 4.03 1.87
CA VAL A 29 0.96 2.83 2.06
C VAL A 29 -0.25 3.16 2.93
N TYR A 30 -0.04 3.84 4.06
CA TYR A 30 -1.12 4.20 4.97
C TYR A 30 -2.18 5.10 4.32
N THR A 31 -1.76 6.04 3.46
CA THR A 31 -2.68 6.99 2.81
C THR A 31 -3.35 6.41 1.57
N LEU A 32 -2.64 5.64 0.75
CA LEU A 32 -3.15 5.15 -0.53
C LEU A 32 -3.93 3.84 -0.41
N MET A 33 -3.52 2.93 0.48
CA MET A 33 -4.15 1.61 0.58
C MET A 33 -5.66 1.65 0.82
N PRO A 34 -6.21 2.50 1.72
CA PRO A 34 -7.66 2.59 1.90
C PRO A 34 -8.39 3.07 0.64
N GLN A 35 -7.79 3.99 -0.12
CA GLN A 35 -8.39 4.52 -1.35
C GLN A 35 -8.45 3.44 -2.45
N PHE A 36 -7.36 2.69 -2.65
CA PHE A 36 -7.32 1.58 -3.59
C PHE A 36 -8.33 0.49 -3.24
N TYR A 37 -8.42 0.14 -1.96
CA TYR A 37 -9.36 -0.88 -1.50
C TYR A 37 -10.82 -0.42 -1.71
N LEU A 38 -11.13 0.83 -1.42
CA LEU A 38 -12.46 1.39 -1.65
C LEU A 38 -12.82 1.37 -3.14
N GLN A 39 -11.92 1.82 -4.01
CA GLN A 39 -12.13 1.78 -5.47
C GLN A 39 -12.34 0.35 -5.98
N GLN A 40 -11.59 -0.62 -5.44
CA GLN A 40 -11.75 -2.03 -5.79
C GLN A 40 -13.15 -2.53 -5.38
N LYS A 41 -13.60 -2.20 -4.16
CA LYS A 41 -14.93 -2.57 -3.67
C LYS A 41 -16.05 -1.91 -4.46
N GLU A 42 -15.89 -0.67 -4.87
CA GLU A 42 -16.84 0.02 -5.74
C GLU A 42 -16.97 -0.66 -7.11
N ARG A 43 -15.86 -1.07 -7.72
CA ARG A 43 -15.86 -1.84 -8.98
C ARG A 43 -16.52 -3.19 -8.79
N GLU A 44 -16.14 -3.93 -7.74
CA GLU A 44 -16.74 -5.22 -7.41
C GLU A 44 -18.26 -5.12 -7.24
N ALA A 45 -18.75 -4.09 -6.54
CA ALA A 45 -20.18 -3.83 -6.38
C ALA A 45 -20.88 -3.51 -7.71
N ALA A 46 -20.24 -2.75 -8.60
CA ALA A 46 -20.78 -2.45 -9.93
C ALA A 46 -20.84 -3.69 -10.82
N ASP A 47 -19.77 -4.50 -10.81
CA ASP A 47 -19.68 -5.75 -11.57
C ASP A 47 -20.72 -6.76 -11.05
N ASN A 48 -20.88 -6.89 -9.75
CA ASN A 48 -21.89 -7.74 -9.13
C ASN A 48 -23.30 -7.29 -9.49
N LEU A 49 -23.61 -5.99 -9.51
CA LEU A 49 -24.90 -5.47 -9.95
C LEU A 49 -25.16 -5.78 -11.42
N THR A 50 -24.16 -5.62 -12.28
CA THR A 50 -24.27 -5.93 -13.72
C THR A 50 -24.51 -7.41 -13.95
N ALA A 51 -23.75 -8.27 -13.27
CA ALA A 51 -23.89 -9.72 -13.33
C ALA A 51 -25.30 -10.15 -12.88
N LEU A 52 -25.74 -9.66 -11.70
CA LEU A 52 -27.06 -9.95 -11.18
C LEU A 52 -28.16 -9.45 -12.12
N SER A 53 -28.06 -8.22 -12.63
CA SER A 53 -29.04 -7.63 -13.55
C SER A 53 -29.16 -8.43 -14.85
N THR A 54 -28.05 -8.94 -15.35
CA THR A 54 -27.99 -9.79 -16.55
C THR A 54 -28.68 -11.13 -16.30
N GLU A 55 -28.41 -11.72 -15.14
CA GLU A 55 -28.96 -13.02 -14.75
C GLU A 55 -30.46 -12.96 -14.45
N LEU A 56 -30.96 -11.84 -13.91
CA LEU A 56 -32.36 -11.66 -13.57
C LEU A 56 -33.25 -11.34 -14.78
N ARG A 57 -32.69 -10.84 -15.88
CA ARG A 57 -33.42 -10.35 -17.04
C ARG A 57 -34.31 -11.44 -17.65
N GLY A 58 -35.63 -11.14 -17.79
CA GLY A 58 -36.62 -12.01 -18.42
C GLY A 58 -36.99 -13.25 -17.60
N LYS A 59 -36.53 -13.35 -16.34
CA LYS A 59 -36.96 -14.41 -15.42
C LYS A 59 -38.34 -14.12 -14.80
N SER A 60 -39.00 -15.17 -14.33
CA SER A 60 -40.24 -15.03 -13.56
C SER A 60 -39.94 -14.36 -12.20
N THR A 61 -40.94 -13.73 -11.59
CA THR A 61 -40.78 -13.10 -10.28
C THR A 61 -40.26 -14.06 -9.21
N GLU A 62 -40.70 -15.32 -9.24
CA GLU A 62 -40.24 -16.34 -8.29
C GLU A 62 -38.77 -16.75 -8.51
N ASP A 63 -38.39 -16.92 -9.79
CA ASP A 63 -36.99 -17.18 -10.12
C ASP A 63 -36.08 -16.01 -9.79
N ILE A 64 -36.55 -14.78 -9.97
CA ILE A 64 -35.84 -13.55 -9.58
C ILE A 64 -35.55 -13.56 -8.07
N ARG A 65 -36.53 -13.93 -7.25
CA ARG A 65 -36.36 -14.04 -5.79
C ARG A 65 -35.32 -15.07 -5.42
N ARG A 66 -35.45 -16.30 -5.96
CA ARG A 66 -34.52 -17.39 -5.68
C ARG A 66 -33.11 -17.05 -6.12
N THR A 67 -32.93 -16.58 -7.36
CA THR A 67 -31.62 -16.16 -7.86
C THR A 67 -31.00 -15.05 -7.02
N SER A 68 -31.81 -14.05 -6.61
CA SER A 68 -31.29 -12.96 -5.77
C SER A 68 -30.85 -13.44 -4.39
N GLN A 69 -31.58 -14.40 -3.78
CA GLN A 69 -31.18 -15.01 -2.51
C GLN A 69 -29.88 -15.80 -2.63
N GLU A 70 -29.75 -16.65 -3.66
CA GLU A 70 -28.53 -17.42 -3.93
C GLU A 70 -27.34 -16.50 -4.22
N PHE A 71 -27.54 -15.47 -5.03
CA PHE A 71 -26.52 -14.48 -5.35
C PHE A 71 -26.06 -13.68 -4.11
N ALA A 72 -27.02 -13.24 -3.27
CA ALA A 72 -26.73 -12.52 -2.05
C ALA A 72 -25.81 -13.31 -1.13
N GLN A 73 -26.10 -14.62 -0.95
CA GLN A 73 -25.30 -15.53 -0.11
C GLN A 73 -23.94 -15.83 -0.74
N MET A 74 -23.89 -16.10 -2.05
CA MET A 74 -22.66 -16.42 -2.76
C MET A 74 -21.67 -15.25 -2.77
N LYS A 75 -22.15 -14.02 -3.00
CA LYS A 75 -21.34 -12.82 -3.12
C LYS A 75 -21.18 -12.06 -1.81
N ASN A 76 -21.83 -12.51 -0.74
CA ASN A 76 -21.82 -11.85 0.56
C ASN A 76 -22.23 -10.36 0.46
N VAL A 77 -23.34 -10.13 -0.25
CA VAL A 77 -23.93 -8.79 -0.47
C VAL A 77 -25.39 -8.82 -0.05
N ASN A 78 -25.94 -7.67 0.37
CA ASN A 78 -27.36 -7.54 0.61
C ASN A 78 -28.03 -6.97 -0.64
N ILE A 79 -29.18 -7.56 -1.01
CA ILE A 79 -29.94 -7.18 -2.17
C ILE A 79 -31.35 -6.75 -1.74
N THR A 80 -31.81 -5.62 -2.25
CA THR A 80 -33.18 -5.17 -2.12
C THR A 80 -33.83 -5.14 -3.50
N LEU A 81 -34.90 -5.88 -3.70
CA LEU A 81 -35.73 -5.82 -4.89
C LEU A 81 -36.98 -5.01 -4.57
N THR A 82 -37.23 -3.99 -5.37
CA THR A 82 -38.52 -3.25 -5.32
C THR A 82 -39.39 -3.73 -6.49
N ILE A 83 -40.44 -4.49 -6.15
CA ILE A 83 -41.42 -5.04 -7.10
C ILE A 83 -42.79 -4.44 -6.76
N ASP A 84 -43.43 -3.77 -7.71
CA ASP A 84 -44.74 -3.14 -7.52
C ASP A 84 -44.80 -2.23 -6.27
N GLY A 85 -43.72 -1.51 -5.99
CA GLY A 85 -43.61 -0.59 -4.84
C GLY A 85 -43.38 -1.29 -3.49
N ARG A 86 -43.17 -2.61 -3.48
CA ARG A 86 -42.89 -3.38 -2.25
C ARG A 86 -41.44 -3.83 -2.27
N ASP A 87 -40.73 -3.53 -1.18
CA ASP A 87 -39.34 -3.91 -1.01
C ASP A 87 -39.21 -5.34 -0.45
N GLN A 88 -38.38 -6.14 -1.06
CA GLN A 88 -38.03 -7.50 -0.63
C GLN A 88 -36.52 -7.56 -0.37
N TYR A 89 -36.14 -8.06 0.80
CA TYR A 89 -34.76 -8.07 1.25
C TYR A 89 -34.17 -9.46 1.16
N PHE A 90 -32.97 -9.56 0.59
CA PHE A 90 -32.17 -10.77 0.52
C PHE A 90 -30.84 -10.51 1.19
N GLN A 91 -30.57 -11.27 2.23
CA GLN A 91 -29.42 -11.06 3.09
C GLN A 91 -28.30 -12.04 2.74
N GLY A 92 -27.12 -11.50 2.41
CA GLY A 92 -25.92 -12.27 2.19
C GLY A 92 -24.97 -12.25 3.39
N PHE A 93 -24.97 -11.17 4.20
CA PHE A 93 -24.15 -11.06 5.40
C PHE A 93 -24.99 -10.61 6.62
N GLN A 94 -24.63 -11.08 7.80
CA GLN A 94 -25.48 -10.98 9.01
C GLN A 94 -25.49 -9.62 9.71
N SER A 95 -24.74 -8.63 9.27
CA SER A 95 -24.46 -7.46 10.11
C SER A 95 -25.30 -6.20 9.82
N ILE A 96 -26.23 -6.20 8.86
CA ILE A 96 -27.04 -5.01 8.57
C ILE A 96 -28.50 -5.38 8.29
N ASN A 97 -29.37 -5.17 9.28
CA ASN A 97 -30.81 -5.11 9.04
C ASN A 97 -31.15 -3.71 8.56
N ILE A 98 -31.39 -3.53 7.26
CA ILE A 98 -31.82 -2.26 6.70
C ILE A 98 -33.34 -2.23 6.72
N VAL A 99 -33.89 -1.45 7.58
CA VAL A 99 -35.33 -1.10 7.55
C VAL A 99 -35.48 0.10 6.65
N THR A 100 -35.99 -0.10 5.44
CA THR A 100 -36.39 1.01 4.56
C THR A 100 -37.82 1.38 4.93
N ASP A 101 -38.01 2.59 5.41
CA ASP A 101 -39.35 3.15 5.63
C ASP A 101 -39.99 3.41 4.26
N SER A 102 -41.13 2.77 4.02
CA SER A 102 -41.84 2.84 2.73
C SER A 102 -42.19 4.28 2.38
N GLY A 103 -41.57 4.83 1.35
CA GLY A 103 -42.07 6.02 0.66
C GLY A 103 -41.23 7.28 0.67
N LYS A 104 -40.03 7.30 1.24
CA LYS A 104 -39.10 8.43 1.08
C LYS A 104 -37.84 8.01 0.36
N SER A 105 -37.45 8.82 -0.63
CA SER A 105 -36.13 8.72 -1.26
C SER A 105 -35.08 8.58 -0.18
N VAL A 106 -34.24 7.55 -0.31
CA VAL A 106 -33.10 7.31 0.61
C VAL A 106 -32.22 8.55 0.52
N ASP A 107 -32.39 9.46 1.45
CA ASP A 107 -31.42 10.48 1.72
C ASP A 107 -30.23 9.75 2.35
N THR A 108 -29.09 9.80 1.69
CA THR A 108 -27.85 9.05 1.96
C THR A 108 -27.26 9.34 3.35
N SER A 109 -27.95 10.08 4.18
CA SER A 109 -27.42 10.57 5.44
C SER A 109 -27.72 9.70 6.67
N VAL A 110 -28.66 8.75 6.61
CA VAL A 110 -28.95 7.88 7.79
C VAL A 110 -29.48 6.52 7.35
N VAL A 111 -28.64 5.50 7.40
CA VAL A 111 -29.08 4.11 7.35
C VAL A 111 -29.38 3.66 8.79
N LYS A 112 -30.67 3.62 9.18
CA LYS A 112 -31.11 3.10 10.48
C LYS A 112 -31.13 1.57 10.43
N ILE A 113 -30.41 0.95 11.33
CA ILE A 113 -30.44 -0.50 11.56
C ILE A 113 -31.54 -0.82 12.58
N ALA A 114 -32.17 -1.99 12.47
CA ALA A 114 -33.28 -2.44 13.32
C ALA A 114 -32.99 -2.46 14.83
N ASP A 115 -31.76 -2.28 15.27
CA ASP A 115 -31.32 -2.37 16.67
C ASP A 115 -30.77 -1.04 17.21
N GLY A 116 -31.22 0.10 16.66
CA GLY A 116 -30.81 1.42 17.13
C GLY A 116 -29.36 1.81 16.85
N GLN A 117 -28.59 0.99 16.19
CA GLN A 117 -27.24 1.31 15.76
C GLN A 117 -27.28 2.10 14.46
N THR A 118 -26.69 3.28 14.46
CA THR A 118 -26.45 4.07 13.26
C THR A 118 -25.22 3.55 12.54
N VAL A 119 -25.40 3.07 11.31
CA VAL A 119 -24.26 2.75 10.43
C VAL A 119 -23.73 4.05 9.85
N ASP A 120 -22.41 4.22 9.94
CA ASP A 120 -21.75 5.28 9.20
C ASP A 120 -22.03 5.08 7.71
N PRO A 121 -22.65 6.05 7.00
CA PRO A 121 -22.92 5.95 5.56
C PRO A 121 -21.68 5.68 4.73
N ARG A 122 -20.50 5.90 5.31
CA ARG A 122 -19.19 5.58 4.71
C ARG A 122 -18.82 4.08 4.79
N SER A 123 -19.63 3.26 5.48
CA SER A 123 -19.37 1.83 5.63
C SER A 123 -20.12 0.95 4.63
N VAL A 124 -20.93 1.52 3.74
CA VAL A 124 -21.75 0.77 2.78
C VAL A 124 -21.67 1.40 1.39
N ILE A 125 -21.45 0.57 0.38
CA ILE A 125 -21.56 0.96 -1.03
C ILE A 125 -22.94 0.55 -1.52
N LEU A 126 -23.76 1.53 -1.92
CA LEU A 126 -25.05 1.31 -2.57
C LEU A 126 -24.91 1.44 -4.08
N ARG A 127 -25.34 0.41 -4.81
CA ARG A 127 -25.49 0.44 -6.26
C ARG A 127 -26.94 0.10 -6.60
N GLN A 128 -27.50 0.80 -7.59
CA GLN A 128 -28.88 0.62 -8.02
C GLN A 128 -28.95 0.42 -9.52
N GLY A 129 -29.80 -0.52 -9.93
CA GLY A 129 -30.12 -0.79 -11.34
C GLY A 129 -31.59 -1.14 -11.50
N SER A 130 -32.06 -1.30 -12.73
CA SER A 130 -33.38 -1.77 -13.04
C SER A 130 -33.33 -2.94 -14.02
N VAL A 131 -34.20 -3.92 -13.83
CA VAL A 131 -34.31 -5.11 -14.66
C VAL A 131 -35.77 -5.31 -15.04
N ALA A 132 -36.05 -5.71 -16.29
CA ALA A 132 -37.37 -6.11 -16.71
C ALA A 132 -37.58 -7.61 -16.46
N ASP A 133 -38.72 -7.99 -15.86
CA ASP A 133 -39.12 -9.37 -15.70
C ASP A 133 -39.70 -9.96 -17.02
N ASN A 134 -40.18 -11.19 -16.96
CA ASN A 134 -40.81 -11.89 -18.09
C ASN A 134 -42.17 -11.26 -18.53
N GLN A 135 -42.75 -10.37 -17.71
CA GLN A 135 -44.00 -9.66 -18.01
C GLN A 135 -43.75 -8.20 -18.43
N GLY A 136 -42.46 -7.80 -18.60
CA GLY A 136 -42.08 -6.44 -18.95
C GLY A 136 -42.17 -5.42 -17.80
N ARG A 137 -42.39 -5.85 -16.54
CA ARG A 137 -42.41 -4.97 -15.38
C ARG A 137 -41.00 -4.59 -14.98
N SER A 138 -40.84 -3.32 -14.65
CA SER A 138 -39.54 -2.82 -14.19
C SER A 138 -39.36 -3.14 -12.69
N ILE A 139 -38.31 -3.92 -12.37
CA ILE A 139 -37.91 -4.25 -11.01
C ILE A 139 -36.66 -3.45 -10.69
N THR A 140 -36.72 -2.68 -9.61
CA THR A 140 -35.52 -1.98 -9.12
C THR A 140 -34.68 -2.91 -8.25
N VAL A 141 -33.40 -3.03 -8.59
CA VAL A 141 -32.42 -3.83 -7.87
C VAL A 141 -31.46 -2.89 -7.17
N LYS A 142 -31.42 -2.93 -5.84
CA LYS A 142 -30.42 -2.22 -5.03
C LYS A 142 -29.49 -3.24 -4.41
N LEU A 143 -28.19 -3.07 -4.64
CA LEU A 143 -27.14 -3.91 -4.09
C LEU A 143 -26.35 -3.11 -3.07
N LEU A 144 -26.26 -3.65 -1.87
CA LEU A 144 -25.47 -3.10 -0.78
C LEU A 144 -24.28 -4.00 -0.50
N ALA A 145 -23.08 -3.45 -0.63
CA ALA A 145 -21.83 -4.10 -0.27
C ALA A 145 -21.27 -3.48 1.00
N ASP A 146 -20.85 -4.34 1.93
CA ASP A 146 -20.23 -3.90 3.18
C ASP A 146 -18.79 -3.41 2.94
N VAL A 147 -18.47 -2.24 3.46
CA VAL A 147 -17.15 -1.62 3.45
C VAL A 147 -16.46 -1.76 4.83
N ALA A 148 -17.15 -2.34 5.84
CA ALA A 148 -16.53 -2.61 7.15
C ALA A 148 -15.19 -3.35 7.06
N PRO A 149 -14.96 -4.28 6.10
CA PRO A 149 -13.64 -4.85 5.85
C PRO A 149 -12.55 -3.82 5.57
N VAL A 150 -12.89 -2.64 5.00
CA VAL A 150 -11.92 -1.54 4.77
C VAL A 150 -11.40 -0.99 6.09
N THR A 151 -12.31 -0.78 7.05
CA THR A 151 -11.95 -0.27 8.38
C THR A 151 -11.13 -1.32 9.14
N GLN A 152 -11.51 -2.59 9.04
CA GLN A 152 -10.77 -3.69 9.63
C GLN A 152 -9.38 -3.84 8.99
N ALA A 153 -9.27 -3.75 7.67
CA ALA A 153 -7.99 -3.77 6.96
C ALA A 153 -7.09 -2.58 7.37
N LYS A 154 -7.67 -1.39 7.56
CA LYS A 154 -6.94 -0.22 8.07
C LYS A 154 -6.40 -0.47 9.48
N LEU A 155 -7.21 -1.02 10.38
CA LEU A 155 -6.78 -1.37 11.73
C LEU A 155 -5.70 -2.46 11.72
N ALA A 156 -5.87 -3.51 10.92
CA ALA A 156 -4.87 -4.56 10.75
C ALA A 156 -3.54 -3.98 10.22
N THR A 157 -3.60 -3.07 9.23
CA THR A 157 -2.42 -2.38 8.71
C THR A 157 -1.73 -1.58 9.80
N LEU A 158 -2.48 -0.86 10.66
CA LEU A 158 -1.91 -0.11 11.78
C LEU A 158 -1.19 -1.02 12.78
N HIS A 159 -1.68 -2.25 13.00
CA HIS A 159 -1.02 -3.22 13.88
C HIS A 159 0.27 -3.79 13.27
N VAL A 160 0.32 -4.03 11.97
CA VAL A 160 1.49 -4.58 11.27
C VAL A 160 2.57 -3.50 11.03
N LEU A 161 2.17 -2.24 10.88
CA LEU A 161 3.04 -1.12 10.54
C LEU A 161 4.26 -0.98 11.48
N PRO A 162 4.17 -1.05 12.82
CA PRO A 162 5.33 -0.93 13.69
C PRO A 162 6.34 -2.08 13.50
N TYR A 163 5.87 -3.30 13.23
CA TYR A 163 6.76 -4.44 12.99
C TYR A 163 7.50 -4.32 11.66
N THR A 164 6.82 -3.91 10.60
CA THR A 164 7.46 -3.67 9.30
C THR A 164 8.43 -2.49 9.35
N MET A 165 8.11 -1.46 10.12
CA MET A 165 8.98 -0.31 10.36
C MET A 165 10.25 -0.73 11.11
N LEU A 166 10.11 -1.53 12.16
CA LEU A 166 11.26 -2.06 12.91
C LEU A 166 12.13 -2.96 12.04
N GLY A 167 11.51 -3.89 11.29
CA GLY A 167 12.23 -4.78 10.38
C GLY A 167 13.01 -4.01 9.30
N SER A 168 12.39 -3.02 8.66
CA SER A 168 13.05 -2.20 7.66
C SER A 168 14.16 -1.34 8.24
N LEU A 169 14.02 -0.86 9.49
CA LEU A 169 15.09 -0.14 10.17
C LEU A 169 16.30 -1.04 10.43
N LEU A 170 16.10 -2.29 10.86
CA LEU A 170 17.18 -3.25 11.04
C LEU A 170 17.91 -3.53 9.72
N VAL A 171 17.17 -3.73 8.63
CA VAL A 171 17.75 -3.91 7.29
C VAL A 171 18.57 -2.67 6.90
N ALA A 172 18.05 -1.47 7.11
CA ALA A 172 18.76 -0.22 6.84
C ALA A 172 20.07 -0.08 7.62
N LEU A 173 20.09 -0.50 8.90
CA LEU A 173 21.30 -0.53 9.72
C LEU A 173 22.36 -1.47 9.13
N VAL A 174 21.97 -2.67 8.73
CA VAL A 174 22.88 -3.66 8.11
C VAL A 174 23.44 -3.11 6.80
N PHE A 175 22.59 -2.59 5.92
CA PHE A 175 23.05 -1.99 4.65
C PHE A 175 23.96 -0.79 4.87
N SER A 176 23.63 0.09 5.80
CA SER A 176 24.48 1.24 6.14
C SER A 176 25.86 0.81 6.66
N TYR A 177 25.91 -0.24 7.47
CA TYR A 177 27.18 -0.80 7.96
C TYR A 177 28.01 -1.38 6.81
N ILE A 178 27.39 -2.19 5.94
CA ILE A 178 28.05 -2.79 4.76
C ILE A 178 28.60 -1.69 3.85
N TYR A 179 27.77 -0.72 3.47
CA TYR A 179 28.17 0.42 2.63
C TYR A 179 29.34 1.20 3.23
N SER A 180 29.26 1.48 4.53
CA SER A 180 30.32 2.19 5.23
C SER A 180 31.64 1.42 5.23
N ARG A 181 31.59 0.09 5.34
CA ARG A 181 32.77 -0.77 5.34
C ARG A 181 33.40 -0.92 3.96
N PHE A 182 32.58 -1.13 2.92
CA PHE A 182 33.09 -1.46 1.58
C PHE A 182 33.36 -0.23 0.70
N VAL A 183 32.70 0.90 0.95
CA VAL A 183 32.86 2.12 0.15
C VAL A 183 33.59 3.21 0.93
N THR A 184 33.06 3.59 2.08
CA THR A 184 33.56 4.78 2.79
C THR A 184 34.95 4.55 3.39
N ARG A 185 35.23 3.36 3.91
CA ARG A 185 36.51 3.04 4.55
C ARG A 185 37.68 3.02 3.56
N PRO A 186 37.60 2.34 2.40
CA PRO A 186 38.67 2.38 1.40
C PRO A 186 38.95 3.80 0.89
N ILE A 187 37.93 4.57 0.54
CA ILE A 187 38.10 5.95 0.06
C ILE A 187 38.81 6.80 1.11
N ARG A 188 38.48 6.65 2.37
CA ARG A 188 39.14 7.37 3.46
C ARG A 188 40.60 6.95 3.63
N GLN A 189 40.90 5.67 3.47
CA GLN A 189 42.28 5.17 3.50
C GLN A 189 43.10 5.78 2.37
N MET A 190 42.58 5.80 1.14
CA MET A 190 43.22 6.44 0.00
C MET A 190 43.48 7.94 0.24
N ALA A 191 42.46 8.67 0.73
CA ALA A 191 42.63 10.09 1.06
C ALA A 191 43.69 10.33 2.13
N ALA A 192 43.83 9.46 3.13
CA ALA A 192 44.86 9.57 4.14
C ALA A 192 46.24 9.31 3.54
N VAL A 193 46.39 8.28 2.73
CA VAL A 193 47.65 7.93 2.04
C VAL A 193 48.07 9.03 1.05
N THR A 194 47.15 9.61 0.30
CA THR A 194 47.41 10.75 -0.59
C THR A 194 48.02 11.93 0.17
N THR A 195 47.59 12.17 1.41
CA THR A 195 48.18 13.21 2.27
C THR A 195 49.63 12.85 2.66
N THR A 196 49.92 11.57 2.87
CA THR A 196 51.30 11.08 3.14
C THR A 196 52.16 11.20 1.87
N MET A 197 51.62 10.89 0.70
CA MET A 197 52.26 11.07 -0.60
C MET A 197 52.63 12.53 -0.88
N GLN A 198 51.82 13.50 -0.47
CA GLN A 198 52.14 14.93 -0.58
C GLN A 198 53.39 15.32 0.23
N ARG A 199 53.73 14.57 1.26
CA ARG A 199 54.94 14.78 2.06
C ARG A 199 56.16 14.09 1.47
N LEU A 200 56.04 13.50 0.27
CA LEU A 200 57.09 12.76 -0.44
C LEU A 200 57.65 11.59 0.40
N GLU A 201 56.81 10.92 1.17
CA GLU A 201 57.21 9.72 1.91
C GLU A 201 57.33 8.53 0.93
N LYS A 202 58.54 7.98 0.75
CA LYS A 202 58.89 7.02 -0.31
C LYS A 202 58.03 5.74 -0.34
N ASP A 203 57.55 5.29 0.81
CA ASP A 203 56.79 4.02 0.93
C ASP A 203 55.29 4.19 1.00
N ALA A 204 54.77 5.42 0.73
CA ALA A 204 53.36 5.69 0.72
C ALA A 204 52.65 4.95 -0.43
N ARG A 205 51.73 4.02 -0.10
CA ARG A 205 50.93 3.28 -1.08
C ARG A 205 49.49 3.16 -0.66
N CYS A 206 48.56 3.38 -1.58
CA CYS A 206 47.16 3.12 -1.38
C CYS A 206 46.87 1.62 -1.30
N PRO A 207 46.12 1.15 -0.33
CA PRO A 207 45.73 -0.27 -0.27
C PRO A 207 44.76 -0.57 -1.42
N VAL A 208 45.10 -1.57 -2.25
CA VAL A 208 44.26 -2.07 -3.34
C VAL A 208 43.62 -3.36 -2.85
N SER A 209 42.46 -3.24 -2.17
CA SER A 209 41.73 -4.38 -1.59
C SER A 209 40.51 -4.79 -2.39
N SER A 210 40.11 -4.03 -3.42
CA SER A 210 38.97 -4.31 -4.27
C SER A 210 39.32 -4.43 -5.73
N SER A 211 38.57 -5.22 -6.49
CA SER A 211 38.69 -5.35 -7.95
C SER A 211 37.77 -4.43 -8.74
N ASP A 212 36.96 -3.61 -8.05
CA ASP A 212 36.03 -2.64 -8.60
C ASP A 212 36.73 -1.29 -8.96
N GLU A 213 35.94 -0.26 -9.24
CA GLU A 213 36.39 1.09 -9.57
C GLU A 213 37.22 1.73 -8.45
N ILE A 214 36.93 1.35 -7.19
CA ILE A 214 37.72 1.80 -6.03
C ILE A 214 39.14 1.19 -6.07
N GLY A 215 39.24 -0.07 -6.42
CA GLY A 215 40.51 -0.73 -6.59
C GLY A 215 41.31 -0.18 -7.78
N VAL A 216 40.62 0.14 -8.90
CA VAL A 216 41.22 0.84 -10.05
C VAL A 216 41.79 2.19 -9.64
N LEU A 217 41.00 2.99 -8.91
CA LEU A 217 41.45 4.28 -8.39
C LEU A 217 42.71 4.16 -7.52
N GLY A 218 42.74 3.17 -6.63
CA GLY A 218 43.93 2.93 -5.79
C GLY A 218 45.17 2.57 -6.60
N ARG A 219 45.04 1.77 -7.65
CA ARG A 219 46.17 1.45 -8.59
C ARG A 219 46.65 2.69 -9.31
N ASN A 220 45.74 3.46 -9.89
CA ASN A 220 46.08 4.68 -10.64
C ASN A 220 46.80 5.71 -9.76
N ILE A 221 46.38 5.88 -8.49
CA ILE A 221 47.07 6.74 -7.53
C ILE A 221 48.48 6.23 -7.27
N ASN A 222 48.68 4.93 -7.10
CA ASN A 222 49.99 4.33 -6.87
C ASN A 222 50.90 4.52 -8.08
N GLU A 223 50.42 4.30 -9.30
CA GLU A 223 51.16 4.52 -10.54
C GLU A 223 51.55 6.00 -10.71
N LEU A 224 50.64 6.89 -10.50
CA LEU A 224 50.91 8.34 -10.55
C LEU A 224 52.02 8.73 -9.58
N TYR A 225 51.98 8.17 -8.36
CA TYR A 225 52.99 8.46 -7.35
C TYR A 225 54.34 7.88 -7.70
N GLN A 226 54.43 6.68 -8.28
CA GLN A 226 55.65 6.07 -8.77
C GLN A 226 56.30 6.89 -9.91
N ASN A 227 55.49 7.33 -10.87
CA ASN A 227 55.94 8.17 -11.97
C ASN A 227 56.51 9.51 -11.47
N LEU A 228 55.83 10.13 -10.49
CA LEU A 228 56.30 11.35 -9.86
C LEU A 228 57.69 11.16 -9.23
N TRP A 229 57.89 10.06 -8.49
CA TRP A 229 59.18 9.72 -7.89
C TRP A 229 60.30 9.49 -8.91
N GLN A 230 60.01 8.90 -10.07
CA GLN A 230 60.98 8.73 -11.16
C GLN A 230 61.38 10.06 -11.80
N THR A 231 60.46 11.04 -11.84
CA THR A 231 60.72 12.35 -12.46
C THR A 231 61.52 13.31 -11.56
N ILE A 232 61.43 13.13 -10.24
CA ILE A 232 62.14 13.99 -9.25
C ILE A 232 63.58 13.49 -8.99
N ARG A 233 63.93 12.29 -9.45
CA ARG A 233 65.24 11.66 -9.27
C ARG A 233 66.18 11.99 -10.41
#